data_ba89d8db9da013c107873db3b236b4b2
#
_entry.id   ba89d8db9da013c107873db3b236b4b2
#
_cell.length_a   1.000
_cell.length_b   1.000
_cell.length_c   1.000
_cell.angle_alpha   90.00
_cell.angle_beta   90.00
_cell.angle_gamma   90.00
#
_symmetry.space_group_name_H-M   'P 1'
#
loop_
_entity.id
_entity.type
_entity.pdbx_description
1 polymer ?
#
loop_
_entity_poly.entity_id
_entity_poly.type
_entity_poly.pdbx_seq_one_letter_code
_entity_poly.pdbx_strand_id
1 'polypeptide(L)'
;MKTKVLKKNEIIRKWYVVDATDKILGRLASRIARVLTGKNKPNYTPHLDCGDFVVVVNADKFRVTGKKMKDKLYYSHSFYPGGLKTINLELLLKKHPERALYHAVSGMLPKNKLRQRRLKRLKLYTSADHPHSSQSPEKIHLTGKEEKHV
;
A
#
# COMPACT_ATOMS: atom_id res chain seq x y z
N MET A 1 -1.82 -17.31 -33.06
CA MET A 1 -2.50 -16.78 -31.84
C MET A 1 -2.29 -15.28 -31.75
N LYS A 2 -3.35 -14.48 -31.64
CA LYS A 2 -3.21 -13.03 -31.40
C LYS A 2 -3.24 -12.78 -29.88
N THR A 3 -2.17 -12.21 -29.31
CA THR A 3 -2.15 -11.78 -27.91
C THR A 3 -3.08 -10.59 -27.73
N LYS A 4 -4.10 -10.73 -26.87
CA LYS A 4 -5.02 -9.64 -26.57
C LYS A 4 -4.31 -8.63 -25.65
N VAL A 5 -4.03 -7.44 -26.16
CA VAL A 5 -3.48 -6.33 -25.37
C VAL A 5 -4.63 -5.47 -24.87
N LEU A 6 -4.64 -5.23 -23.56
CA LEU A 6 -5.67 -4.40 -22.92
C LEU A 6 -5.53 -2.92 -23.34
N LYS A 7 -6.65 -2.29 -23.69
CA LYS A 7 -6.71 -0.84 -23.97
C LYS A 7 -6.98 -0.07 -22.67
N LYS A 8 -6.54 1.18 -22.58
CA LYS A 8 -6.75 2.02 -21.38
C LYS A 8 -8.22 2.14 -20.97
N ASN A 9 -9.12 2.19 -21.93
CA ASN A 9 -10.56 2.34 -21.72
C ASN A 9 -11.24 1.05 -21.20
N GLU A 10 -10.58 -0.10 -21.32
CA GLU A 10 -11.07 -1.39 -20.85
C GLU A 10 -10.69 -1.69 -19.39
N ILE A 11 -9.93 -0.79 -18.76
CA ILE A 11 -9.45 -0.99 -17.38
C ILE A 11 -10.56 -0.65 -16.39
N ILE A 12 -11.18 -1.66 -15.81
CA ILE A 12 -12.14 -1.51 -14.72
C ILE A 12 -11.33 -1.49 -13.40
N ARG A 13 -11.56 -0.47 -12.57
CA ARG A 13 -10.93 -0.32 -11.25
C ARG A 13 -11.97 -0.51 -10.16
N LYS A 14 -11.64 -1.37 -9.21
CA LYS A 14 -12.46 -1.60 -8.02
C LYS A 14 -11.89 -0.84 -6.82
N TRP A 15 -12.73 -0.68 -5.80
CA TRP A 15 -12.34 -0.12 -4.52
C TRP A 15 -12.31 -1.21 -3.48
N TYR A 16 -11.24 -1.24 -2.70
CA TYR A 16 -11.04 -2.23 -1.66
C TYR A 16 -10.75 -1.56 -0.33
N VAL A 17 -11.33 -2.08 0.74
CA VAL A 17 -11.01 -1.67 2.10
C VAL A 17 -10.26 -2.78 2.82
N VAL A 18 -9.21 -2.39 3.54
CA VAL A 18 -8.32 -3.29 4.29
C VAL A 18 -8.15 -2.75 5.70
N ASP A 19 -8.39 -3.57 6.69
CA ASP A 19 -8.06 -3.25 8.06
C ASP A 19 -6.62 -3.65 8.37
N ALA A 20 -5.82 -2.74 8.90
CA ALA A 20 -4.41 -2.96 9.24
C ALA A 20 -4.21 -3.52 10.66
N THR A 21 -5.26 -3.59 11.48
CA THR A 21 -5.19 -4.03 12.88
C THR A 21 -4.52 -5.40 12.99
N ASP A 22 -3.52 -5.51 13.85
CA ASP A 22 -2.74 -6.71 14.16
C ASP A 22 -2.02 -7.37 12.97
N LYS A 23 -2.03 -6.77 11.78
CA LYS A 23 -1.34 -7.31 10.62
C LYS A 23 0.13 -6.90 10.60
N ILE A 24 1.00 -7.83 10.19
CA ILE A 24 2.43 -7.57 10.05
C ILE A 24 2.67 -6.59 8.90
N LEU A 25 3.28 -5.43 9.19
CA LEU A 25 3.52 -4.32 8.26
C LEU A 25 4.05 -4.79 6.89
N GLY A 26 5.10 -5.60 6.86
CA GLY A 26 5.72 -6.04 5.60
C GLY A 26 4.81 -6.91 4.75
N ARG A 27 4.10 -7.86 5.38
CA ARG A 27 3.14 -8.74 4.71
C ARG A 27 1.93 -7.97 4.19
N LEU A 28 1.42 -7.04 4.98
CA LEU A 28 0.34 -6.15 4.58
C LEU A 28 0.76 -5.30 3.38
N ALA A 29 1.92 -4.62 3.46
CA ALA A 29 2.43 -3.75 2.41
C ALA A 29 2.67 -4.48 1.09
N SER A 30 3.20 -5.71 1.11
CA SER A 30 3.43 -6.51 -0.11
C SER A 30 2.13 -6.86 -0.85
N ARG A 31 1.07 -7.15 -0.12
CA ARG A 31 -0.25 -7.45 -0.68
C ARG A 31 -0.95 -6.21 -1.23
N ILE A 32 -0.91 -5.10 -0.49
CA ILE A 32 -1.38 -3.81 -0.97
C ILE A 32 -0.66 -3.43 -2.27
N ALA A 33 0.67 -3.58 -2.32
CA ALA A 33 1.45 -3.30 -3.52
C ALA A 33 1.05 -4.18 -4.72
N ARG A 34 0.69 -5.45 -4.49
CA ARG A 34 0.18 -6.36 -5.53
C ARG A 34 -1.15 -5.86 -6.10
N VAL A 35 -2.09 -5.43 -5.25
CA VAL A 35 -3.40 -4.89 -5.67
C VAL A 35 -3.23 -3.56 -6.41
N LEU A 36 -2.42 -2.63 -5.88
CA LEU A 36 -2.11 -1.34 -6.51
C LEU A 36 -1.41 -1.48 -7.87
N THR A 37 -0.64 -2.55 -8.06
CA THR A 37 -0.01 -2.86 -9.35
C THR A 37 -0.99 -3.52 -10.31
N GLY A 38 -2.02 -4.20 -9.79
CA GLY A 38 -3.00 -4.97 -10.57
C GLY A 38 -2.54 -6.38 -10.92
N LYS A 39 -1.52 -6.92 -10.22
CA LYS A 39 -1.00 -8.28 -10.46
C LYS A 39 -1.97 -9.41 -10.08
N ASN A 40 -3.04 -9.08 -9.37
CA ASN A 40 -4.14 -10.00 -9.06
C ASN A 40 -5.13 -10.19 -10.22
N LYS A 41 -5.05 -9.37 -11.27
CA LYS A 41 -5.94 -9.44 -12.42
C LYS A 41 -5.37 -10.31 -13.53
N PRO A 42 -6.17 -11.13 -14.20
CA PRO A 42 -5.72 -11.97 -15.34
C PRO A 42 -5.22 -11.11 -16.51
N ASN A 43 -5.79 -9.91 -16.68
CA ASN A 43 -5.46 -8.96 -17.76
C ASN A 43 -4.32 -8.00 -17.40
N TYR A 44 -3.46 -8.37 -16.42
CA TYR A 44 -2.33 -7.54 -16.02
C TYR A 44 -1.32 -7.37 -17.16
N THR A 45 -0.94 -6.11 -17.42
CA THR A 45 0.15 -5.75 -18.34
C THR A 45 1.12 -4.78 -17.67
N PRO A 46 2.45 -5.00 -17.74
CA PRO A 46 3.43 -4.20 -17.01
C PRO A 46 3.46 -2.71 -17.38
N HIS A 47 3.19 -2.39 -18.65
CA HIS A 47 3.23 -1.03 -19.19
C HIS A 47 1.95 -0.22 -18.92
N LEU A 48 0.85 -0.89 -18.55
CA LEU A 48 -0.40 -0.23 -18.21
C LEU A 48 -0.61 -0.17 -16.70
N ASP A 49 -1.38 0.82 -16.28
CA ASP A 49 -1.76 1.00 -14.89
C ASP A 49 -3.11 0.33 -14.60
N CYS A 50 -3.08 -0.99 -14.37
CA CYS A 50 -4.26 -1.83 -14.18
C CYS A 50 -4.73 -1.94 -12.72
N GLY A 51 -4.04 -1.29 -11.78
CA GLY A 51 -4.29 -1.43 -10.36
C GLY A 51 -5.60 -0.81 -9.87
N ASP A 52 -6.03 -1.27 -8.70
CA ASP A 52 -7.27 -0.87 -8.04
C ASP A 52 -7.01 0.19 -6.96
N PHE A 53 -8.09 0.76 -6.41
CA PHE A 53 -8.03 1.66 -5.26
C PHE A 53 -7.99 0.84 -3.97
N VAL A 54 -7.14 1.24 -3.03
CA VAL A 54 -7.03 0.59 -1.72
C VAL A 54 -7.17 1.64 -0.63
N VAL A 55 -8.16 1.45 0.23
CA VAL A 55 -8.40 2.21 1.44
C VAL A 55 -7.91 1.35 2.60
N VAL A 56 -6.98 1.85 3.40
CA VAL A 56 -6.51 1.17 4.60
C VAL A 56 -7.00 1.93 5.81
N VAL A 57 -7.70 1.24 6.68
CA VAL A 57 -8.16 1.76 7.98
C VAL A 57 -7.28 1.25 9.11
N ASN A 58 -7.28 1.95 10.24
CA ASN A 58 -6.42 1.65 11.40
C ASN A 58 -4.93 1.55 11.02
N ALA A 59 -4.45 2.45 10.17
CA ALA A 59 -3.10 2.39 9.60
C ALA A 59 -1.96 2.59 10.63
N ASP A 60 -2.28 2.89 11.87
CA ASP A 60 -1.38 2.99 13.04
C ASP A 60 -1.28 1.68 13.84
N LYS A 61 -2.30 0.78 13.74
CA LYS A 61 -2.44 -0.42 14.59
C LYS A 61 -1.81 -1.69 13.99
N PHE A 62 -0.93 -1.55 13.01
CA PHE A 62 -0.19 -2.69 12.48
C PHE A 62 0.87 -3.19 13.48
N ARG A 63 1.33 -4.42 13.29
CA ARG A 63 2.41 -5.03 14.07
C ARG A 63 3.72 -5.10 13.28
N VAL A 64 4.83 -5.05 14.00
CA VAL A 64 6.16 -5.34 13.45
C VAL A 64 6.80 -6.48 14.23
N THR A 65 7.65 -7.27 13.60
CA THR A 65 8.32 -8.41 14.21
C THR A 65 9.67 -8.00 14.82
N GLY A 66 10.06 -8.66 15.92
CA GLY A 66 11.32 -8.42 16.61
C GLY A 66 11.43 -7.00 17.16
N LYS A 67 12.64 -6.48 17.26
CA LYS A 67 12.95 -5.16 17.85
C LYS A 67 12.77 -3.98 16.88
N LYS A 68 12.17 -4.20 15.71
CA LYS A 68 12.03 -3.18 14.63
C LYS A 68 11.33 -1.88 15.07
N MET A 69 10.51 -1.92 16.10
CA MET A 69 9.86 -0.72 16.62
C MET A 69 10.89 0.34 17.06
N LYS A 70 11.97 -0.09 17.71
CA LYS A 70 13.05 0.78 18.20
C LYS A 70 14.20 0.90 17.21
N ASP A 71 14.59 -0.20 16.55
CA ASP A 71 15.81 -0.28 15.75
C ASP A 71 15.62 0.17 14.30
N LYS A 72 14.37 0.16 13.77
CA LYS A 72 14.15 0.57 12.38
C LYS A 72 14.25 2.08 12.24
N LEU A 73 15.26 2.53 11.49
CA LEU A 73 15.50 3.94 11.20
C LEU A 73 14.97 4.32 9.82
N TYR A 74 14.42 5.52 9.73
CA TYR A 74 14.05 6.19 8.48
C TYR A 74 14.94 7.40 8.32
N TYR A 75 15.46 7.59 7.10
CA TYR A 75 16.37 8.65 6.76
C TYR A 75 15.72 9.65 5.82
N SER A 76 15.97 10.93 6.05
CA SER A 76 15.63 12.01 5.13
C SER A 76 16.81 12.98 5.07
N HIS A 77 16.97 13.68 3.94
CA HIS A 77 18.06 14.62 3.75
C HIS A 77 17.51 15.97 3.26
N SER A 78 18.01 17.07 3.81
CA SER A 78 17.59 18.43 3.43
C SER A 78 18.34 18.99 2.23
N PHE A 79 19.27 18.24 1.66
CA PHE A 79 20.18 18.60 0.56
C PHE A 79 21.25 19.65 0.92
N TYR A 80 21.39 20.01 2.20
CA TYR A 80 22.49 20.85 2.69
C TYR A 80 23.55 19.98 3.40
N PRO A 81 24.82 20.42 3.46
CA PRO A 81 25.86 19.72 4.22
C PRO A 81 25.40 19.45 5.66
N GLY A 82 25.59 18.22 6.16
CA GLY A 82 25.12 17.81 7.49
C GLY A 82 23.60 17.67 7.63
N GLY A 83 22.83 17.75 6.54
CA GLY A 83 21.36 17.74 6.55
C GLY A 83 20.71 16.37 6.67
N LEU A 84 21.42 15.30 7.05
CA LEU A 84 20.85 13.97 7.29
C LEU A 84 20.01 13.97 8.58
N LYS A 85 18.74 13.63 8.45
CA LYS A 85 17.81 13.46 9.57
C LYS A 85 17.44 12.00 9.71
N THR A 86 17.48 11.49 10.93
CA THR A 86 17.10 10.12 11.25
C THR A 86 15.94 10.11 12.24
N ILE A 87 15.00 9.20 12.05
CA ILE A 87 13.88 8.99 12.96
C ILE A 87 13.62 7.48 13.08
N ASN A 88 13.40 6.97 14.28
CA ASN A 88 13.02 5.58 14.47
C ASN A 88 11.51 5.38 14.20
N LEU A 89 11.10 4.13 14.02
CA LEU A 89 9.71 3.79 13.69
C LEU A 89 8.74 4.24 14.79
N GLU A 90 9.11 4.10 16.05
CA GLU A 90 8.26 4.51 17.19
C GLU A 90 7.96 6.01 17.16
N LEU A 91 8.96 6.85 16.96
CA LEU A 91 8.79 8.30 16.85
C LEU A 91 8.05 8.70 15.56
N LEU A 92 8.27 7.95 14.48
CA LEU A 92 7.55 8.18 13.24
C LEU A 92 6.05 7.92 13.41
N LEU A 93 5.65 6.86 14.11
CA LEU A 93 4.26 6.54 14.39
C LEU A 93 3.58 7.59 15.28
N LYS A 94 4.31 8.12 16.28
CA LYS A 94 3.79 9.21 17.13
C LYS A 94 3.53 10.50 16.37
N LYS A 95 4.38 10.83 15.37
CA LYS A 95 4.27 12.07 14.59
C LYS A 95 3.35 11.93 13.38
N HIS A 96 3.48 10.84 12.64
CA HIS A 96 2.81 10.60 11.36
C HIS A 96 2.52 9.11 11.19
N PRO A 97 1.47 8.59 11.81
CA PRO A 97 1.21 7.16 11.88
C PRO A 97 1.05 6.49 10.50
N GLU A 98 0.43 7.18 9.53
CA GLU A 98 0.23 6.64 8.18
C GLU A 98 1.52 6.53 7.36
N ARG A 99 2.56 7.33 7.68
CA ARG A 99 3.80 7.38 6.88
C ARG A 99 4.57 6.07 6.88
N ALA A 100 4.56 5.32 7.97
CA ALA A 100 5.27 4.04 8.05
C ALA A 100 4.75 3.04 7.00
N LEU A 101 3.42 2.90 6.90
CA LEU A 101 2.79 2.03 5.91
C LEU A 101 2.97 2.58 4.48
N TYR A 102 2.84 3.90 4.29
CA TYR A 102 3.10 4.54 3.00
C TYR A 102 4.52 4.25 2.49
N HIS A 103 5.54 4.42 3.33
CA HIS A 103 6.93 4.12 2.96
C HIS A 103 7.13 2.65 2.63
N ALA A 104 6.52 1.73 3.39
CA ALA A 104 6.61 0.31 3.13
C ALA A 104 6.02 -0.06 1.76
N VAL A 105 4.81 0.42 1.44
CA VAL A 105 4.16 0.18 0.14
C VAL A 105 4.93 0.86 -0.99
N SER A 106 5.34 2.10 -0.80
CA SER A 106 6.13 2.86 -1.77
C SER A 106 7.45 2.16 -2.12
N GLY A 107 8.14 1.58 -1.14
CA GLY A 107 9.38 0.81 -1.36
C GLY A 107 9.15 -0.50 -2.15
N MET A 108 7.97 -1.10 -2.04
CA MET A 108 7.61 -2.36 -2.72
C MET A 108 7.05 -2.16 -4.13
N LEU A 109 6.67 -0.95 -4.51
CA LEU A 109 6.25 -0.62 -5.86
C LEU A 109 7.46 -0.40 -6.78
N PRO A 110 7.38 -0.80 -8.07
CA PRO A 110 8.44 -0.55 -9.05
C PRO A 110 8.77 0.94 -9.15
N LYS A 111 10.08 1.28 -9.20
CA LYS A 111 10.57 2.66 -9.32
C LYS A 111 10.45 3.18 -10.76
N ASN A 112 9.24 3.40 -11.24
CA ASN A 112 8.93 3.89 -12.58
C ASN A 112 7.90 5.03 -12.55
N LYS A 113 7.61 5.62 -13.71
CA LYS A 113 6.63 6.73 -13.86
C LYS A 113 5.22 6.34 -13.36
N LEU A 114 4.85 5.04 -13.40
CA LEU A 114 3.54 4.56 -12.93
C LEU A 114 3.42 4.55 -11.39
N ARG A 115 4.55 4.54 -10.65
CA ARG A 115 4.57 4.51 -9.19
C ARG A 115 3.74 5.62 -8.57
N GLN A 116 3.90 6.86 -9.04
CA GLN A 116 3.16 8.01 -8.52
C GLN A 116 1.65 7.86 -8.70
N ARG A 117 1.22 7.36 -9.87
CA ARG A 117 -0.20 7.10 -10.16
C ARG A 117 -0.76 6.00 -9.27
N ARG A 118 0.02 4.94 -9.01
CA ARG A 118 -0.35 3.84 -8.10
C ARG A 118 -0.48 4.32 -6.66
N LEU A 119 0.48 5.11 -6.17
CA LEU A 119 0.44 5.68 -4.82
C LEU A 119 -0.74 6.63 -4.59
N LYS A 120 -1.19 7.38 -5.60
CA LYS A 120 -2.39 8.23 -5.49
C LYS A 120 -3.66 7.43 -5.20
N ARG A 121 -3.70 6.14 -5.56
CA ARG A 121 -4.83 5.25 -5.27
C ARG A 121 -4.76 4.57 -3.90
N LEU A 122 -3.67 4.73 -3.18
CA LEU A 122 -3.55 4.31 -1.79
C LEU A 122 -4.09 5.43 -0.89
N LYS A 123 -5.11 5.11 -0.09
CA LYS A 123 -5.71 6.00 0.90
C LYS A 123 -5.49 5.37 2.28
N LEU A 124 -4.86 6.11 3.19
CA LEU A 124 -4.51 5.64 4.52
C LEU A 124 -5.24 6.47 5.57
N TYR A 125 -5.91 5.79 6.50
CA TYR A 125 -6.63 6.40 7.61
C TYR A 125 -6.25 5.73 8.92
N THR A 126 -6.08 6.52 9.95
CA THR A 126 -5.77 6.05 11.31
C THR A 126 -7.02 5.62 12.06
N SER A 127 -8.18 6.15 11.68
CA SER A 127 -9.47 5.74 12.22
C SER A 127 -10.04 4.53 11.47
N ALA A 128 -11.11 3.94 12.03
CA ALA A 128 -11.92 2.95 11.33
C ALA A 128 -12.81 3.57 10.25
N ASP A 129 -13.13 4.87 10.40
CA ASP A 129 -14.00 5.60 9.48
C ASP A 129 -13.20 6.17 8.31
N HIS A 130 -13.82 6.17 7.14
CA HIS A 130 -13.24 6.71 5.91
C HIS A 130 -14.29 7.42 5.05
N PRO A 131 -13.97 8.46 4.28
CA PRO A 131 -14.91 9.24 3.48
C PRO A 131 -15.32 8.56 2.15
N HIS A 132 -14.88 7.33 1.91
CA HIS A 132 -15.08 6.61 0.64
C HIS A 132 -16.24 5.61 0.67
N SER A 133 -17.25 5.81 1.54
CA SER A 133 -18.43 4.93 1.62
C SER A 133 -19.23 4.93 0.31
N SER A 134 -19.34 6.07 -0.35
CA SER A 134 -20.05 6.22 -1.62
C SER A 134 -19.50 5.37 -2.78
N GLN A 135 -18.23 4.97 -2.71
CA GLN A 135 -17.60 4.08 -3.69
C GLN A 135 -17.85 2.60 -3.40
N SER A 136 -18.60 2.28 -2.32
CA SER A 136 -18.93 0.91 -1.90
C SER A 136 -17.71 -0.04 -1.94
N PRO A 137 -16.64 0.24 -1.16
CA PRO A 137 -15.43 -0.55 -1.23
C PRO A 137 -15.65 -1.96 -0.69
N GLU A 138 -15.17 -2.96 -1.43
CA GLU A 138 -15.21 -4.38 -1.03
C GLU A 138 -14.18 -4.64 0.08
N LYS A 139 -14.57 -5.31 1.16
CA LYS A 139 -13.61 -5.73 2.21
C LYS A 139 -12.73 -6.86 1.70
N ILE A 140 -11.41 -6.67 1.72
CA ILE A 140 -10.45 -7.74 1.43
C ILE A 140 -9.74 -8.15 2.72
N HIS A 141 -9.85 -9.43 3.07
CA HIS A 141 -9.01 -10.06 4.06
C HIS A 141 -7.69 -10.47 3.44
N LEU A 142 -6.65 -9.66 3.62
CA LEU A 142 -5.30 -9.96 3.12
C LEU A 142 -4.57 -10.96 4.05
N THR A 143 -5.20 -12.07 4.43
CA THR A 143 -4.60 -13.14 5.22
C THR A 143 -3.92 -14.19 4.33
N GLY A 144 -2.87 -14.85 4.86
CA GLY A 144 -1.91 -15.60 4.06
C GLY A 144 -2.31 -16.99 3.60
N LYS A 145 -3.49 -17.53 3.90
CA LYS A 145 -3.83 -18.92 3.61
C LYS A 145 -5.29 -19.20 3.22
N GLU A 146 -6.18 -18.21 3.17
CA GLU A 146 -7.60 -18.46 2.94
C GLU A 146 -8.15 -17.78 1.68
N GLU A 147 -7.41 -17.83 0.58
CA GLU A 147 -8.00 -17.69 -0.74
C GLU A 147 -8.00 -19.06 -1.42
N LYS A 148 -8.69 -20.01 -0.83
CA LYS A 148 -9.24 -21.13 -1.62
C LYS A 148 -10.52 -20.58 -2.24
N HIS A 149 -10.49 -20.51 -3.55
CA HIS A 149 -11.58 -20.21 -4.44
C HIS A 149 -12.90 -20.84 -3.97
N VAL A 150 -13.94 -20.04 -3.91
CA VAL A 150 -15.31 -20.45 -4.20
C VAL A 150 -15.73 -19.72 -5.46
#